data_733727d39aa1d2c9288cc74f62a9dba6
#
_entry.id   733727d39aa1d2c9288cc74f62a9dba6
#
_cell.length_a   1.000
_cell.length_b   1.000
_cell.length_c   1.000
_cell.angle_alpha   90.00
_cell.angle_beta   90.00
_cell.angle_gamma   90.00
#
_symmetry.space_group_name_H-M   'P 1'
#
loop_
_entity.id
_entity.type
_entity.pdbx_description
1 polymer ?
#
loop_
_entity_poly.entity_id
_entity_poly.type
_entity_poly.pdbx_seq_one_letter_code
_entity_poly.pdbx_strand_id
1 'polypeptide(L)'
;METVLTTGGLGFVGSHTCIDLINAGYNVLIIDTLTNSQSKVIINIEKILFEDKKTNNRKGKIFFEKGDLRNQIWLNNIFEKFKNNDNPIYSVIHFAGLKAVKESVMEPLKYWEWNINSTLSLLFVMK
;
A
#
# COMPACT_ATOMS: atom_id res chain seq x y z
N MET A 1 -0.87 -7.03 -17.02
CA MET A 1 -0.01 -6.10 -16.25
C MET A 1 -0.07 -6.48 -14.78
N GLU A 2 1.06 -6.64 -14.16
CA GLU A 2 1.15 -7.10 -12.78
C GLU A 2 0.78 -6.00 -11.78
N THR A 3 0.04 -6.36 -10.74
CA THR A 3 -0.33 -5.45 -9.65
C THR A 3 0.58 -5.68 -8.45
N VAL A 4 1.21 -4.61 -7.99
CA VAL A 4 2.01 -4.61 -6.76
C VAL A 4 1.19 -3.97 -5.65
N LEU A 5 1.01 -4.68 -4.55
CA LEU A 5 0.42 -4.10 -3.34
C LEU A 5 1.49 -3.35 -2.57
N THR A 6 1.23 -2.09 -2.28
CA THR A 6 2.09 -1.27 -1.43
C THR A 6 1.34 -0.92 -0.16
N THR A 7 1.66 -1.57 0.94
CA THR A 7 1.06 -1.25 2.23
C THR A 7 1.74 -0.02 2.82
N GLY A 8 0.97 0.89 3.39
CA GLY A 8 1.50 2.18 3.83
C GLY A 8 1.97 3.06 2.67
N GLY A 9 1.40 2.85 1.48
CA GLY A 9 1.78 3.54 0.26
C GLY A 9 1.54 5.05 0.25
N LEU A 10 0.81 5.57 1.23
CA LEU A 10 0.60 7.02 1.39
C LEU A 10 1.59 7.66 2.36
N GLY A 11 2.47 6.87 3.00
CA GLY A 11 3.58 7.39 3.77
C GLY A 11 4.68 7.97 2.88
N PHE A 12 5.70 8.57 3.50
CA PHE A 12 6.77 9.25 2.77
C PHE A 12 7.51 8.32 1.79
N VAL A 13 8.05 7.21 2.29
CA VAL A 13 8.78 6.25 1.43
C VAL A 13 7.84 5.53 0.48
N GLY A 14 6.69 5.09 0.98
CA GLY A 14 5.71 4.35 0.19
C GLY A 14 5.18 5.15 -1.01
N SER A 15 4.91 6.45 -0.85
CA SER A 15 4.40 7.28 -1.93
C SER A 15 5.43 7.46 -3.06
N HIS A 16 6.69 7.64 -2.73
CA HIS A 16 7.76 7.72 -3.73
C HIS A 16 7.93 6.37 -4.47
N THR A 17 7.86 5.27 -3.75
CA THR A 17 7.93 3.92 -4.34
C THR A 17 6.76 3.67 -5.31
N CYS A 18 5.55 4.12 -4.97
CA CYS A 18 4.39 4.01 -5.86
C CYS A 18 4.61 4.72 -7.20
N ILE A 19 5.19 5.91 -7.17
CA ILE A 19 5.51 6.67 -8.39
C ILE A 19 6.49 5.88 -9.26
N ASP A 20 7.54 5.34 -8.68
CA ASP A 20 8.54 4.57 -9.41
C ASP A 20 7.95 3.28 -10.02
N LEU A 21 7.09 2.58 -9.29
CA LEU A 21 6.41 1.39 -9.78
C LEU A 21 5.49 1.68 -10.97
N ILE A 22 4.70 2.75 -10.89
CA ILE A 22 3.82 3.17 -12.00
C ILE A 22 4.66 3.53 -13.23
N ASN A 23 5.74 4.26 -13.05
CA ASN A 23 6.65 4.63 -14.14
C ASN A 23 7.35 3.41 -14.76
N ALA A 24 7.58 2.37 -13.95
CA ALA A 24 8.14 1.10 -14.42
C ALA A 24 7.11 0.20 -15.15
N GLY A 25 5.83 0.58 -15.15
CA GLY A 25 4.79 -0.13 -15.88
C GLY A 25 3.93 -1.08 -15.05
N TYR A 26 4.04 -1.05 -13.72
CA TYR A 26 3.19 -1.86 -12.83
C TYR A 26 1.90 -1.14 -12.48
N ASN A 27 0.83 -1.90 -12.25
CA ASN A 27 -0.31 -1.40 -11.50
C ASN A 27 0.06 -1.38 -10.01
N VAL A 28 -0.42 -0.41 -9.28
CA VAL A 28 -0.17 -0.29 -7.84
C VAL A 28 -1.50 -0.25 -7.09
N LEU A 29 -1.66 -1.16 -6.14
CA LEU A 29 -2.71 -1.09 -5.14
C LEU A 29 -2.10 -0.53 -3.85
N ILE A 30 -2.63 0.58 -3.36
CA ILE A 30 -2.25 1.16 -2.08
C ILE A 30 -3.27 0.75 -1.02
N ILE A 31 -2.79 0.16 0.07
CA ILE A 31 -3.57 -0.04 1.29
C ILE A 31 -2.98 0.82 2.40
N ASP A 32 -3.81 1.64 3.01
CA ASP A 32 -3.41 2.53 4.10
C ASP A 32 -4.60 2.77 5.04
N THR A 33 -4.33 2.89 6.33
CA THR A 33 -5.36 3.24 7.32
C THR A 33 -5.64 4.73 7.37
N LEU A 34 -4.75 5.56 6.81
CA LEU A 34 -4.75 7.02 6.91
C LEU A 34 -4.51 7.56 8.33
N THR A 35 -3.98 6.73 9.24
CA THR A 35 -3.68 7.14 10.61
C THR A 35 -2.57 8.20 10.66
N ASN A 36 -1.47 7.97 9.90
CA ASN A 36 -0.31 8.86 9.85
C ASN A 36 -0.06 9.45 8.45
N SER A 37 -1.07 9.41 7.58
CA SER A 37 -1.00 9.91 6.22
C SER A 37 -2.33 10.54 5.82
N GLN A 38 -2.35 11.25 4.70
CA GLN A 38 -3.52 11.96 4.21
C GLN A 38 -3.93 11.46 2.83
N SER A 39 -5.23 11.32 2.60
CA SER A 39 -5.77 10.89 1.31
C SER A 39 -5.37 11.80 0.13
N LYS A 40 -5.10 13.07 0.40
CA LYS A 40 -4.61 14.02 -0.62
C LYS A 40 -3.26 13.61 -1.23
N VAL A 41 -2.51 12.72 -0.59
CA VAL A 41 -1.26 12.18 -1.14
C VAL A 41 -1.52 11.45 -2.45
N ILE A 42 -2.64 10.75 -2.58
CA ILE A 42 -3.04 10.08 -3.83
C ILE A 42 -3.19 11.10 -4.94
N ILE A 43 -3.85 12.22 -4.67
CA ILE A 43 -4.05 13.30 -5.63
C ILE A 43 -2.69 13.89 -6.05
N ASN A 44 -1.76 14.04 -5.11
CA ASN A 44 -0.42 14.54 -5.40
C ASN A 44 0.38 13.55 -6.26
N ILE A 45 0.29 12.26 -5.97
CA ILE A 45 0.92 11.21 -6.80
C ILE A 45 0.37 11.28 -8.23
N GLU A 46 -0.95 11.36 -8.38
CA GLU A 46 -1.60 11.48 -9.69
C GLU A 46 -1.13 12.72 -10.46
N LYS A 47 -0.99 13.85 -9.77
CA LYS A 47 -0.46 15.10 -10.37
C LYS A 47 0.97 14.92 -10.88
N ILE A 48 1.85 14.36 -10.06
CA ILE A 48 3.25 14.15 -10.43
C ILE A 48 3.34 13.26 -11.67
N LEU A 49 2.59 12.17 -11.69
CA LEU A 49 2.56 11.25 -12.83
C LEU A 49 1.99 11.88 -14.09
N PHE A 50 1.03 12.79 -13.96
CA PHE A 50 0.42 13.49 -15.09
C PHE A 50 1.33 14.57 -15.66
N GLU A 51 2.06 15.28 -14.79
CA GLU A 51 2.94 16.39 -15.18
C GLU A 51 4.27 15.90 -15.77
N ASP A 52 4.66 14.66 -15.52
CA ASP A 52 5.88 14.09 -16.10
C ASP A 52 5.68 13.75 -17.58
N LYS A 53 5.70 14.78 -18.41
CA LYS A 53 5.52 14.68 -19.86
C LYS A 53 6.60 13.88 -20.58
N LYS A 54 7.70 13.54 -19.89
CA LYS A 54 8.77 12.72 -20.47
C LYS A 54 8.40 11.25 -20.55
N THR A 55 7.39 10.85 -19.79
CA THR A 55 6.87 9.49 -19.78
C THR A 55 5.43 9.45 -20.29
N ASN A 56 5.23 9.89 -21.55
CA ASN A 56 3.93 9.73 -22.25
C ASN A 56 3.44 8.27 -22.32
N ASN A 57 4.16 7.33 -21.72
CA ASN A 57 3.89 5.91 -21.68
C ASN A 57 3.53 5.41 -20.29
N ARG A 58 2.89 6.23 -19.45
CA ARG A 58 2.30 5.75 -18.21
C ARG A 58 1.40 4.55 -18.52
N LYS A 59 1.84 3.36 -18.13
CA LYS A 59 1.11 2.10 -18.37
C LYS A 59 0.36 1.63 -17.14
N GLY A 60 0.82 1.99 -15.94
CA GLY A 60 0.26 1.52 -14.68
C GLY A 60 -0.93 2.33 -14.19
N LYS A 61 -1.83 1.65 -13.48
CA LYS A 61 -2.98 2.25 -12.80
C LYS A 61 -2.74 2.27 -11.29
N ILE A 62 -3.33 3.26 -10.61
CA ILE A 62 -3.33 3.35 -9.15
C ILE A 62 -4.71 2.94 -8.64
N PHE A 63 -4.72 2.02 -7.70
CA PHE A 63 -5.89 1.62 -6.93
C PHE A 63 -5.64 1.96 -5.46
N PHE A 64 -6.69 2.29 -4.75
CA PHE A 64 -6.61 2.57 -3.32
C PHE A 64 -7.73 1.88 -2.56
N GLU A 65 -7.35 1.24 -1.44
CA GLU A 65 -8.29 0.66 -0.48
C GLU A 65 -7.89 1.12 0.93
N LYS A 66 -8.82 1.78 1.62
CA LYS A 66 -8.62 2.18 3.01
C LYS A 66 -8.98 1.01 3.92
N GLY A 67 -8.06 0.61 4.77
CA GLY A 67 -8.34 -0.47 5.71
C GLY A 67 -7.15 -0.83 6.58
N ASP A 68 -7.41 -1.72 7.51
CA ASP A 68 -6.45 -2.21 8.49
C ASP A 68 -5.99 -3.63 8.09
N LEU A 69 -4.70 -3.78 7.87
CA LEU A 69 -4.11 -5.08 7.50
C LEU A 69 -4.34 -6.17 8.55
N ARG A 70 -4.55 -5.81 9.81
CA ARG A 70 -4.86 -6.78 10.87
C ARG A 70 -6.20 -7.48 10.67
N ASN A 71 -7.10 -6.89 9.88
CA ASN A 71 -8.36 -7.51 9.52
C ASN A 71 -8.14 -8.49 8.37
N GLN A 72 -7.79 -9.73 8.71
CA GLN A 72 -7.45 -10.76 7.74
C GLN A 72 -8.60 -11.11 6.80
N ILE A 73 -9.84 -11.10 7.27
CA ILE A 73 -11.03 -11.39 6.44
C ILE A 73 -11.18 -10.31 5.36
N TRP A 74 -11.10 -9.05 5.76
CA TRP A 74 -11.15 -7.93 4.81
C TRP A 74 -10.01 -7.99 3.80
N LEU A 75 -8.80 -8.25 4.27
CA LEU A 75 -7.61 -8.34 3.40
C LEU A 75 -7.74 -9.47 2.38
N ASN A 76 -8.22 -10.63 2.81
CA ASN A 76 -8.47 -11.75 1.90
C ASN A 76 -9.51 -11.36 0.82
N ASN A 77 -10.56 -10.66 1.19
CA ASN A 77 -11.58 -10.19 0.24
C ASN A 77 -10.97 -9.21 -0.79
N ILE A 78 -10.03 -8.37 -0.38
CA ILE A 78 -9.31 -7.47 -1.30
C ILE A 78 -8.50 -8.29 -2.32
N PHE A 79 -7.73 -9.29 -1.88
CA PHE A 79 -6.96 -10.15 -2.78
C PHE A 79 -7.87 -10.85 -3.80
N GLU A 80 -9.00 -11.43 -3.34
CA GLU A 80 -9.97 -12.09 -4.23
C GLU A 80 -10.63 -11.11 -5.20
N LYS A 81 -10.97 -9.91 -4.74
CA LYS A 81 -11.53 -8.85 -5.59
C LYS A 81 -10.59 -8.52 -6.75
N PHE A 82 -9.31 -8.34 -6.47
CA PHE A 82 -8.32 -8.00 -7.50
C PHE A 82 -8.06 -9.17 -8.45
N LYS A 83 -8.05 -10.38 -7.94
CA LYS A 83 -7.95 -11.60 -8.76
C LYS A 83 -9.11 -11.73 -9.72
N ASN A 84 -10.35 -11.53 -9.24
CA ASN A 84 -11.56 -11.64 -10.04
C ASN A 84 -11.74 -10.54 -11.08
N ASN A 85 -11.03 -9.41 -10.92
CA ASN A 85 -11.05 -8.28 -11.85
C ASN A 85 -9.84 -8.26 -12.80
N ASP A 86 -9.19 -9.39 -13.01
CA ASP A 86 -8.03 -9.54 -13.89
C ASP A 86 -6.81 -8.68 -13.51
N ASN A 87 -6.72 -8.29 -12.23
CA ASN A 87 -5.60 -7.55 -11.68
C ASN A 87 -5.02 -8.25 -10.45
N PRO A 88 -4.66 -9.55 -10.53
CA PRO A 88 -4.19 -10.27 -9.35
C PRO A 88 -2.97 -9.60 -8.74
N ILE A 89 -2.93 -9.58 -7.41
CA ILE A 89 -1.79 -9.06 -6.68
C ILE A 89 -0.64 -10.05 -6.84
N TYR A 90 0.41 -9.62 -7.50
CA TYR A 90 1.57 -10.43 -7.84
C TYR A 90 2.65 -10.39 -6.75
N SER A 91 2.85 -9.22 -6.16
CA SER A 91 3.86 -9.02 -5.12
C SER A 91 3.44 -7.93 -4.15
N VAL A 92 4.09 -7.88 -2.99
CA VAL A 92 3.80 -6.93 -1.92
C VAL A 92 5.07 -6.24 -1.47
N ILE A 93 5.01 -4.91 -1.32
CA ILE A 93 6.01 -4.12 -0.63
C ILE A 93 5.36 -3.58 0.64
N HIS A 94 5.85 -4.00 1.79
CA HIS A 94 5.20 -3.76 3.08
C HIS A 94 5.88 -2.63 3.85
N PHE A 95 5.34 -1.42 3.72
CA PHE A 95 5.80 -0.25 4.46
C PHE A 95 4.92 0.10 5.66
N ALA A 96 3.72 -0.47 5.75
CA ALA A 96 2.80 -0.13 6.83
C ALA A 96 3.35 -0.56 8.20
N GLY A 97 3.16 0.29 9.17
CA GLY A 97 3.58 0.04 10.55
C GLY A 97 3.64 1.31 11.36
N LEU A 98 3.62 1.16 12.67
CA LEU A 98 3.86 2.24 13.61
C LEU A 98 5.37 2.43 13.77
N LYS A 99 5.85 3.66 13.66
CA LYS A 99 7.29 3.98 13.56
C LYS A 99 7.79 5.06 14.50
N ALA A 100 6.95 5.55 15.41
CA ALA A 100 7.34 6.58 16.37
C ALA A 100 8.11 5.97 17.56
N VAL A 101 9.41 6.22 17.64
CA VAL A 101 10.29 5.63 18.66
C VAL A 101 9.81 5.93 20.06
N LYS A 102 9.46 7.17 20.37
CA LYS A 102 8.96 7.55 21.70
C LYS A 102 7.68 6.80 22.08
N GLU A 103 6.73 6.71 21.16
CA GLU A 103 5.48 6.00 21.36
C GLU A 103 5.73 4.50 21.57
N SER A 104 6.69 3.91 20.86
CA SER A 104 7.02 2.48 21.00
C SER A 104 7.54 2.13 22.39
N VAL A 105 8.23 3.04 23.04
CA VAL A 105 8.70 2.88 24.43
C VAL A 105 7.54 3.01 25.42
N MET A 106 6.61 3.93 25.17
CA MET A 106 5.46 4.18 26.03
C MET A 106 4.36 3.12 25.88
N GLU A 107 4.17 2.60 24.68
CA GLU A 107 3.11 1.64 24.33
C GLU A 107 3.66 0.45 23.52
N PRO A 108 4.54 -0.37 24.13
CA PRO A 108 5.20 -1.46 23.41
C PRO A 108 4.23 -2.54 22.90
N LEU A 109 3.19 -2.86 23.65
CA LEU A 109 2.21 -3.87 23.25
C LEU A 109 1.39 -3.42 22.04
N LYS A 110 1.08 -2.14 21.93
CA LYS A 110 0.41 -1.56 20.75
C LYS A 110 1.27 -1.74 19.50
N TYR A 111 2.58 -1.50 19.60
CA TYR A 111 3.53 -1.66 18.50
C TYR A 111 3.67 -3.13 18.08
N TRP A 112 3.73 -4.04 19.04
CA TRP A 112 3.72 -5.47 18.76
C TRP A 112 2.45 -5.88 18.03
N GLU A 113 1.30 -5.51 18.57
CA GLU A 113 0.01 -5.85 17.96
C GLU A 113 -0.11 -5.32 16.54
N TRP A 114 0.16 -4.03 16.32
CA TRP A 114 0.05 -3.44 14.99
C TRP A 114 1.04 -4.04 13.99
N ASN A 115 2.32 -4.02 14.33
CA ASN A 115 3.38 -4.36 13.37
C ASN A 115 3.47 -5.86 13.12
N ILE A 116 3.36 -6.67 14.16
CA ILE A 116 3.44 -8.13 14.02
C ILE A 116 2.15 -8.68 13.41
N ASN A 117 1.00 -8.29 13.91
CA ASN A 117 -0.28 -8.82 13.42
C ASN A 117 -0.57 -8.38 11.99
N SER A 118 -0.19 -7.17 11.60
CA SER A 118 -0.30 -6.73 10.19
C SER A 118 0.53 -7.62 9.27
N THR A 119 1.76 -7.92 9.65
CA THR A 119 2.66 -8.78 8.87
C THR A 119 2.15 -10.23 8.81
N LEU A 120 1.70 -10.79 9.93
CA LEU A 120 1.16 -12.14 9.97
C LEU A 120 -0.10 -12.27 9.11
N SER A 121 -1.03 -11.34 9.25
CA SER A 121 -2.26 -11.31 8.45
C SER A 121 -1.95 -11.29 6.96
N LEU A 122 -1.01 -10.45 6.56
CA LEU A 122 -0.57 -10.33 5.17
C LEU A 122 0.03 -11.65 4.66
N LEU A 123 0.92 -12.27 5.43
CA LEU A 123 1.54 -13.53 5.06
C LEU A 123 0.51 -14.68 4.95
N PHE A 124 -0.47 -14.72 5.84
CA PHE A 124 -1.55 -15.72 5.76
C PHE A 124 -2.38 -15.58 4.49
N VAL A 125 -2.68 -14.36 4.07
CA VAL A 125 -3.48 -14.11 2.86
C VAL A 125 -2.67 -14.39 1.59
N MET A 126 -1.35 -14.19 1.62
CA MET A 126 -0.47 -14.45 0.49
C MET A 126 -0.19 -15.94 0.26
N LYS A 127 -0.45 -16.79 1.25
CA LYS A 127 -0.19 -18.24 1.16
C LYS A 127 -1.20 -18.92 0.24
#